data_f0c569bab55dbe5381037a54ccd43e25
#
_entry.id   f0c569bab55dbe5381037a54ccd43e25
#
_cell.length_a   1.000
_cell.length_b   1.000
_cell.length_c   1.000
_cell.angle_alpha   90.00
_cell.angle_beta   90.00
_cell.angle_gamma   90.00
#
_symmetry.space_group_name_H-M   'P 1'
#
loop_
_entity.id
_entity.type
_entity.pdbx_description
1 polymer ?
#
loop_
_entity_poly.entity_id
_entity_poly.type
_entity_poly.pdbx_seq_one_letter_code
_entity_poly.pdbx_strand_id
1 'polypeptide(L)'
;MKTTVVKSIPESLGQRRHSYALAFTVVGCALALALGFAQGAVAQQNPVTAIDIALEPGATMIQHAKEANARLLRSFPKGFTLDETHHPHVTMLQQFVRTNDLDKVFAAANAVLAKEKSTTWTLKAFKYYYIPSGQIGLAGIVVEPTEDLHRLQDELIKAVEPYTVKTGTPAAFFSDENGRDIQSFLIEYVANFTTVAAGKHFNPHVTIGVGTRTYLDKMLAEPFAPFTFSVKGASVYQLGSFGTARKELKALPLAP
;
A
#
# COMPACT_ATOMS: atom_id res chain seq x y z
N MET A 1 -61.27 9.41 -9.30
CA MET A 1 -62.34 8.72 -10.13
C MET A 1 -61.72 7.56 -10.86
N LYS A 2 -62.37 6.38 -10.71
CA LYS A 2 -62.19 5.06 -11.34
C LYS A 2 -60.95 4.29 -10.89
N THR A 3 -60.92 3.44 -9.89
CA THR A 3 -61.70 2.23 -9.54
C THR A 3 -61.47 1.05 -10.50
N THR A 4 -60.93 -0.02 -9.88
CA THR A 4 -61.33 -1.44 -10.02
C THR A 4 -60.62 -2.21 -11.15
N VAL A 5 -60.17 -3.49 -11.02
CA VAL A 5 -60.78 -4.66 -10.38
C VAL A 5 -59.76 -5.78 -10.24
N VAL A 6 -59.84 -6.46 -9.12
CA VAL A 6 -59.30 -7.77 -8.77
C VAL A 6 -59.97 -8.87 -9.61
N LYS A 7 -59.25 -9.93 -9.98
CA LYS A 7 -59.89 -11.21 -10.32
C LYS A 7 -59.06 -12.40 -9.82
N SER A 8 -59.74 -13.19 -9.07
CA SER A 8 -59.41 -14.39 -8.30
C SER A 8 -59.49 -15.68 -9.15
N ILE A 9 -58.67 -16.61 -8.75
CA ILE A 9 -58.65 -18.08 -8.69
C ILE A 9 -59.85 -18.86 -9.30
N PRO A 10 -59.62 -20.11 -9.86
CA PRO A 10 -60.04 -21.26 -9.04
C PRO A 10 -59.12 -22.51 -9.04
N GLU A 11 -59.17 -23.23 -7.91
CA GLU A 11 -58.81 -24.62 -7.70
C GLU A 11 -59.75 -25.61 -8.44
N SER A 12 -59.22 -26.82 -8.75
CA SER A 12 -59.90 -28.09 -8.64
C SER A 12 -58.94 -29.25 -8.98
N LEU A 13 -58.58 -30.07 -8.04
CA LEU A 13 -59.12 -31.43 -7.73
C LEU A 13 -58.96 -32.50 -8.83
N GLY A 14 -58.28 -33.59 -8.50
CA GLY A 14 -58.34 -34.85 -9.25
C GLY A 14 -57.36 -35.92 -8.78
N GLN A 15 -57.70 -36.59 -7.68
CA GLN A 15 -57.11 -37.88 -7.25
C GLN A 15 -57.42 -38.99 -8.26
N ARG A 16 -56.41 -39.82 -8.60
CA ARG A 16 -56.64 -41.27 -8.81
C ARG A 16 -55.43 -42.10 -8.41
N ARG A 17 -55.63 -42.95 -7.44
CA ARG A 17 -54.78 -44.08 -7.05
C ARG A 17 -54.88 -45.18 -8.09
N HIS A 18 -53.77 -45.82 -8.46
CA HIS A 18 -53.74 -47.24 -8.83
C HIS A 18 -52.44 -47.85 -8.35
N SER A 19 -52.59 -48.79 -7.43
CA SER A 19 -51.56 -49.68 -6.94
C SER A 19 -51.37 -50.81 -7.96
N TYR A 20 -50.15 -51.10 -8.37
CA TYR A 20 -49.76 -52.44 -8.82
C TYR A 20 -48.43 -52.78 -8.20
N ALA A 21 -48.42 -53.78 -7.37
CA ALA A 21 -47.28 -54.48 -6.87
C ALA A 21 -46.83 -55.53 -7.89
N LEU A 22 -45.61 -55.56 -8.26
CA LEU A 22 -44.94 -56.76 -8.80
C LEU A 22 -43.46 -56.75 -8.37
N ALA A 23 -43.12 -57.83 -7.68
CA ALA A 23 -41.78 -58.16 -7.26
C ALA A 23 -40.96 -58.70 -8.43
N PHE A 24 -39.71 -58.28 -8.57
CA PHE A 24 -38.67 -59.01 -9.26
C PHE A 24 -37.27 -58.71 -8.66
N THR A 25 -36.77 -59.72 -8.08
CA THR A 25 -35.43 -60.32 -7.98
C THR A 25 -34.20 -59.44 -8.12
N VAL A 26 -33.40 -59.48 -7.07
CA VAL A 26 -32.04 -59.03 -6.88
C VAL A 26 -31.10 -59.61 -7.92
N VAL A 27 -30.34 -58.75 -8.64
CA VAL A 27 -29.02 -59.08 -9.18
C VAL A 27 -28.11 -57.92 -8.84
N GLY A 28 -27.14 -58.21 -7.99
CA GLY A 28 -26.17 -57.24 -7.56
C GLY A 28 -25.17 -56.90 -8.68
N CYS A 29 -24.97 -55.62 -8.91
CA CYS A 29 -23.75 -55.07 -9.50
C CYS A 29 -23.34 -53.87 -8.66
N ALA A 30 -22.38 -54.14 -7.78
CA ALA A 30 -21.68 -53.05 -7.04
C ALA A 30 -20.81 -52.31 -8.04
N LEU A 31 -21.31 -51.22 -8.62
CA LEU A 31 -20.48 -50.21 -9.28
C LEU A 31 -20.03 -49.22 -8.20
N ALA A 32 -18.87 -49.40 -7.67
CA ALA A 32 -18.17 -48.43 -6.86
C ALA A 32 -17.83 -47.21 -7.75
N LEU A 33 -18.69 -46.20 -7.75
CA LEU A 33 -18.36 -44.84 -8.25
C LEU A 33 -17.35 -44.23 -7.28
N ALA A 34 -16.08 -44.39 -7.59
CA ALA A 34 -15.02 -43.59 -7.03
C ALA A 34 -15.20 -42.15 -7.54
N LEU A 35 -15.99 -41.34 -6.83
CA LEU A 35 -15.97 -39.89 -6.93
C LEU A 35 -14.61 -39.44 -6.43
N GLY A 36 -13.63 -39.37 -7.34
CA GLY A 36 -12.39 -38.69 -7.11
C GLY A 36 -12.70 -37.21 -6.87
N PHE A 37 -12.72 -36.79 -5.62
CA PHE A 37 -12.61 -35.38 -5.27
C PHE A 37 -11.24 -34.93 -5.80
N ALA A 38 -11.22 -34.38 -7.01
CA ALA A 38 -10.14 -33.51 -7.42
C ALA A 38 -10.17 -32.32 -6.46
N GLN A 39 -9.47 -32.44 -5.35
CA GLN A 39 -9.07 -31.29 -4.56
C GLN A 39 -8.20 -30.47 -5.51
N GLY A 40 -8.82 -29.48 -6.14
CA GLY A 40 -8.07 -28.45 -6.84
C GLY A 40 -7.06 -27.91 -5.84
N ALA A 41 -5.80 -28.22 -6.03
CA ALA A 41 -4.73 -27.56 -5.31
C ALA A 41 -4.91 -26.07 -5.57
N VAL A 42 -5.48 -25.35 -4.61
CA VAL A 42 -5.42 -23.90 -4.59
C VAL A 42 -3.93 -23.62 -4.56
N ALA A 43 -3.40 -23.18 -5.70
CA ALA A 43 -2.01 -22.80 -5.79
C ALA A 43 -1.78 -21.80 -4.65
N GLN A 44 -1.02 -22.20 -3.66
CA GLN A 44 -0.69 -21.38 -2.51
C GLN A 44 0.09 -20.19 -3.09
N GLN A 45 -0.60 -19.07 -3.30
CA GLN A 45 0.05 -17.88 -3.80
C GLN A 45 1.13 -17.54 -2.78
N ASN A 46 2.38 -17.49 -3.24
CA ASN A 46 3.47 -17.07 -2.38
C ASN A 46 3.10 -15.71 -1.78
N PRO A 47 3.17 -15.56 -0.45
CA PRO A 47 2.78 -14.33 0.20
C PRO A 47 3.59 -13.16 -0.36
N VAL A 48 2.93 -12.01 -0.50
CA VAL A 48 3.47 -10.78 -1.07
C VAL A 48 3.49 -9.71 0.02
N THR A 49 4.56 -8.92 0.06
CA THR A 49 4.70 -7.78 0.96
C THR A 49 4.85 -6.49 0.14
N ALA A 50 4.08 -5.46 0.46
CA ALA A 50 4.25 -4.11 -0.06
C ALA A 50 5.32 -3.41 0.77
N ILE A 51 6.44 -3.05 0.16
CA ILE A 51 7.58 -2.44 0.86
C ILE A 51 7.81 -1.00 0.43
N ASP A 52 8.45 -0.24 1.31
CA ASP A 52 9.09 1.05 1.05
C ASP A 52 10.56 0.96 1.46
N ILE A 53 11.48 1.23 0.55
CA ILE A 53 12.89 1.48 0.88
C ILE A 53 13.05 2.98 0.96
N ALA A 54 13.40 3.47 2.14
CA ALA A 54 13.33 4.88 2.47
C ALA A 54 14.61 5.38 3.16
N LEU A 55 14.92 6.66 2.92
CA LEU A 55 15.90 7.38 3.72
C LEU A 55 15.22 8.02 4.94
N GLU A 56 15.88 7.93 6.07
CA GLU A 56 15.44 8.53 7.33
C GLU A 56 16.06 9.93 7.46
N PRO A 57 15.23 10.96 7.56
CA PRO A 57 15.73 12.32 7.70
C PRO A 57 16.22 12.59 9.12
N GLY A 58 17.19 13.50 9.22
CA GLY A 58 17.71 13.97 10.51
C GLY A 58 16.76 14.90 11.25
N ALA A 59 17.16 15.30 12.45
CA ALA A 59 16.32 15.99 13.45
C ALA A 59 15.63 17.26 12.91
N THR A 60 16.30 18.05 12.08
CA THR A 60 15.72 19.27 11.50
C THR A 60 14.45 18.98 10.69
N MET A 61 14.50 18.01 9.76
CA MET A 61 13.30 17.65 8.99
C MET A 61 12.23 17.02 9.88
N ILE A 62 12.61 16.17 10.82
CA ILE A 62 11.67 15.55 11.78
C ILE A 62 10.90 16.62 12.56
N GLN A 63 11.58 17.67 13.04
CA GLN A 63 10.94 18.77 13.75
C GLN A 63 9.92 19.48 12.85
N HIS A 64 10.34 19.93 11.66
CA HIS A 64 9.45 20.61 10.71
C HIS A 64 8.25 19.74 10.30
N ALA A 65 8.46 18.44 10.07
CA ALA A 65 7.41 17.50 9.72
C ALA A 65 6.39 17.36 10.86
N LYS A 66 6.84 17.19 12.11
CA LYS A 66 5.98 17.08 13.29
C LYS A 66 5.21 18.37 13.57
N GLU A 67 5.82 19.54 13.43
CA GLU A 67 5.14 20.83 13.58
C GLU A 67 4.03 21.00 12.53
N ALA A 68 4.33 20.67 11.26
CA ALA A 68 3.34 20.70 10.19
C ALA A 68 2.22 19.66 10.41
N ASN A 69 2.56 18.44 10.84
CA ASN A 69 1.58 17.40 11.20
C ASN A 69 0.63 17.86 12.31
N ALA A 70 1.15 18.48 13.36
CA ALA A 70 0.32 19.02 14.44
C ALA A 70 -0.68 20.09 13.94
N ARG A 71 -0.29 20.90 12.94
CA ARG A 71 -1.21 21.86 12.29
C ARG A 71 -2.30 21.13 11.49
N LEU A 72 -1.94 20.09 10.75
CA LEU A 72 -2.87 19.27 9.98
C LEU A 72 -3.89 18.58 10.88
N LEU A 73 -3.44 17.97 11.98
CA LEU A 73 -4.32 17.31 12.95
C LEU A 73 -5.33 18.25 13.59
N ARG A 74 -4.99 19.54 13.82
CA ARG A 74 -5.96 20.55 14.27
C ARG A 74 -7.05 20.82 13.22
N SER A 75 -6.71 20.76 11.93
CA SER A 75 -7.66 20.97 10.84
C SER A 75 -8.44 19.71 10.46
N PHE A 76 -7.85 18.55 10.66
CA PHE A 76 -8.42 17.24 10.35
C PHE A 76 -7.99 16.20 11.40
N PRO A 77 -8.68 16.11 12.55
CA PRO A 77 -8.31 15.21 13.64
C PRO A 77 -8.37 13.70 13.31
N LYS A 78 -9.00 13.34 12.19
CA LYS A 78 -9.02 11.95 11.67
C LYS A 78 -7.77 11.57 10.87
N GLY A 79 -6.80 12.48 10.73
CA GLY A 79 -5.49 12.18 10.17
C GLY A 79 -4.66 11.30 11.09
N PHE A 80 -3.45 10.97 10.67
CA PHE A 80 -2.50 10.22 11.47
C PHE A 80 -1.43 11.12 12.10
N THR A 81 -0.90 10.69 13.24
CA THR A 81 0.24 11.32 13.92
C THR A 81 1.55 10.78 13.34
N LEU A 82 2.56 11.64 13.19
CA LEU A 82 3.92 11.20 12.87
C LEU A 82 4.62 10.71 14.16
N ASP A 83 4.64 9.41 14.31
CA ASP A 83 5.19 8.68 15.44
C ASP A 83 5.85 7.36 14.99
N GLU A 84 6.01 6.40 15.90
CA GLU A 84 6.58 5.09 15.62
C GLU A 84 5.72 4.21 14.69
N THR A 85 4.49 4.61 14.40
CA THR A 85 3.58 3.91 13.48
C THR A 85 3.42 4.59 12.13
N HIS A 86 3.94 5.82 11.99
CA HIS A 86 3.97 6.58 10.75
C HIS A 86 5.29 7.35 10.69
N HIS A 87 6.34 6.65 10.27
CA HIS A 87 7.69 7.21 10.25
C HIS A 87 7.85 8.30 9.18
N PRO A 88 8.32 9.51 9.53
CA PRO A 88 8.76 10.49 8.54
C PRO A 88 9.95 9.95 7.74
N HIS A 89 9.85 9.93 6.43
CA HIS A 89 10.85 9.33 5.55
C HIS A 89 10.84 9.98 4.16
N VAL A 90 11.90 9.77 3.40
CA VAL A 90 11.96 10.06 1.97
C VAL A 90 11.94 8.73 1.21
N THR A 91 10.85 8.44 0.55
CA THR A 91 10.70 7.22 -0.26
C THR A 91 11.69 7.20 -1.41
N MET A 92 12.45 6.12 -1.52
CA MET A 92 13.31 5.83 -2.67
C MET A 92 12.66 4.80 -3.60
N LEU A 93 11.97 3.79 -3.05
CA LEU A 93 11.34 2.75 -3.84
C LEU A 93 10.15 2.13 -3.11
N GLN A 94 8.96 2.14 -3.72
CA GLN A 94 7.83 1.32 -3.28
C GLN A 94 7.60 0.19 -4.29
N GLN A 95 7.45 -1.05 -3.80
CA GLN A 95 7.24 -2.22 -4.64
C GLN A 95 6.53 -3.36 -3.88
N PHE A 96 5.90 -4.23 -4.65
CA PHE A 96 5.48 -5.54 -4.18
C PHE A 96 6.62 -6.54 -4.36
N VAL A 97 6.98 -7.24 -3.29
CA VAL A 97 8.01 -8.28 -3.30
C VAL A 97 7.47 -9.59 -2.78
N ARG A 98 8.06 -10.71 -3.19
CA ARG A 98 7.76 -12.01 -2.57
C ARG A 98 8.23 -11.98 -1.12
N THR A 99 7.34 -12.26 -0.18
CA THR A 99 7.67 -12.26 1.26
C THR A 99 8.84 -13.19 1.59
N ASN A 100 8.94 -14.31 0.91
CA ASN A 100 10.05 -15.28 1.10
C ASN A 100 11.41 -14.75 0.58
N ASP A 101 11.41 -13.66 -0.18
CA ASP A 101 12.65 -13.06 -0.69
C ASP A 101 13.05 -11.79 0.08
N LEU A 102 12.37 -11.44 1.19
CA LEU A 102 12.66 -10.23 1.96
C LEU A 102 14.14 -10.13 2.38
N ASP A 103 14.75 -11.22 2.84
CA ASP A 103 16.18 -11.20 3.20
C ASP A 103 17.08 -10.86 2.02
N LYS A 104 16.72 -11.31 0.81
CA LYS A 104 17.45 -10.98 -0.42
C LYS A 104 17.24 -9.50 -0.80
N VAL A 105 16.03 -8.98 -0.61
CA VAL A 105 15.72 -7.55 -0.80
C VAL A 105 16.55 -6.71 0.15
N PHE A 106 16.61 -7.08 1.44
CA PHE A 106 17.43 -6.36 2.43
C PHE A 106 18.91 -6.39 2.07
N ALA A 107 19.43 -7.55 1.65
CA ALA A 107 20.83 -7.67 1.23
C ALA A 107 21.13 -6.84 -0.03
N ALA A 108 20.22 -6.82 -1.02
CA ALA A 108 20.36 -6.05 -2.24
C ALA A 108 20.34 -4.54 -1.96
N ALA A 109 19.37 -4.07 -1.16
CA ALA A 109 19.28 -2.65 -0.77
C ALA A 109 20.51 -2.21 0.05
N ASN A 110 20.96 -3.04 0.99
CA ASN A 110 22.16 -2.76 1.77
C ASN A 110 23.41 -2.68 0.91
N ALA A 111 23.55 -3.54 -0.09
CA ALA A 111 24.70 -3.52 -1.00
C ALA A 111 24.75 -2.25 -1.88
N VAL A 112 23.60 -1.66 -2.19
CA VAL A 112 23.52 -0.35 -2.86
C VAL A 112 23.92 0.75 -1.88
N LEU A 113 23.26 0.83 -0.72
CA LEU A 113 23.49 1.89 0.29
C LEU A 113 24.92 1.89 0.83
N ALA A 114 25.57 0.74 0.91
CA ALA A 114 26.97 0.64 1.36
C ALA A 114 27.98 1.32 0.41
N LYS A 115 27.59 1.57 -0.83
CA LYS A 115 28.43 2.32 -1.81
C LYS A 115 28.20 3.83 -1.77
N GLU A 116 27.08 4.24 -1.18
CA GLU A 116 26.68 5.63 -1.10
C GLU A 116 27.16 6.27 0.21
N LYS A 117 27.69 7.47 0.11
CA LYS A 117 28.05 8.28 1.29
C LYS A 117 26.87 9.15 1.74
N SER A 118 25.69 8.56 1.82
CA SER A 118 24.44 9.29 2.07
C SER A 118 24.41 10.02 3.41
N THR A 119 25.20 9.60 4.39
CA THR A 119 25.36 10.32 5.67
C THR A 119 26.01 11.70 5.50
N THR A 120 26.72 11.93 4.40
CA THR A 120 27.35 13.24 4.09
C THR A 120 26.41 14.17 3.32
N TRP A 121 25.24 13.67 2.88
CA TRP A 121 24.34 14.46 2.06
C TRP A 121 23.63 15.53 2.89
N THR A 122 23.59 16.74 2.31
CA THR A 122 22.75 17.82 2.80
C THR A 122 21.61 18.02 1.81
N LEU A 123 20.43 17.58 2.19
CA LEU A 123 19.23 17.70 1.39
C LEU A 123 18.51 19.01 1.71
N LYS A 124 17.78 19.57 0.74
CA LYS A 124 17.07 20.83 0.87
C LYS A 124 15.57 20.63 0.70
N ALA A 125 14.82 21.04 1.70
CA ALA A 125 13.36 21.18 1.66
C ALA A 125 13.01 22.58 1.16
N PHE A 126 12.01 22.71 0.24
CA PHE A 126 11.78 23.99 -0.41
C PHE A 126 10.33 24.38 -0.63
N LYS A 127 9.34 23.48 -0.43
CA LYS A 127 7.92 23.79 -0.52
C LYS A 127 7.05 22.73 0.12
N TYR A 128 5.80 23.12 0.42
CA TYR A 128 4.72 22.15 0.67
C TYR A 128 4.11 21.68 -0.65
N TYR A 129 3.49 20.50 -0.60
CA TYR A 129 2.61 19.98 -1.65
C TYR A 129 1.55 19.08 -1.01
N TYR A 130 0.54 18.68 -1.79
CA TYR A 130 -0.33 17.59 -1.39
C TYR A 130 -0.85 16.80 -2.59
N ILE A 131 -1.23 15.54 -2.35
CA ILE A 131 -1.93 14.67 -3.28
C ILE A 131 -3.41 14.73 -2.93
N PRO A 132 -4.29 15.23 -3.80
CA PRO A 132 -5.72 15.35 -3.50
C PRO A 132 -6.41 13.99 -3.49
N SER A 133 -7.35 13.80 -2.54
CA SER A 133 -8.22 12.62 -2.43
C SER A 133 -9.61 13.07 -1.97
N GLY A 134 -10.51 13.36 -2.90
CA GLY A 134 -11.83 13.92 -2.61
C GLY A 134 -11.75 15.26 -1.87
N GLN A 135 -12.30 15.34 -0.67
CA GLN A 135 -12.32 16.55 0.18
C GLN A 135 -11.09 16.70 1.08
N ILE A 136 -10.19 15.74 1.05
CA ILE A 136 -8.93 15.74 1.80
C ILE A 136 -7.73 15.64 0.86
N GLY A 137 -6.54 15.69 1.41
CA GLY A 137 -5.30 15.43 0.69
C GLY A 137 -4.20 14.94 1.64
N LEU A 138 -3.28 14.18 1.07
CA LEU A 138 -2.06 13.74 1.74
C LEU A 138 -0.97 14.78 1.49
N ALA A 139 -0.55 15.45 2.54
CA ALA A 139 0.40 16.55 2.47
C ALA A 139 1.85 16.10 2.70
N GLY A 140 2.78 16.81 2.11
CA GLY A 140 4.20 16.56 2.26
C GLY A 140 5.06 17.83 2.14
N ILE A 141 6.31 17.70 2.59
CA ILE A 141 7.39 18.67 2.37
C ILE A 141 8.26 18.12 1.24
N VAL A 142 8.36 18.85 0.15
CA VAL A 142 9.14 18.45 -1.04
C VAL A 142 10.61 18.72 -0.78
N VAL A 143 11.43 17.73 -1.12
CA VAL A 143 12.88 17.77 -1.10
C VAL A 143 13.38 18.04 -2.51
N GLU A 144 14.42 18.86 -2.66
CA GLU A 144 15.05 19.13 -3.95
C GLU A 144 15.68 17.83 -4.51
N PRO A 145 15.24 17.35 -5.70
CA PRO A 145 15.81 16.13 -6.27
C PRO A 145 17.25 16.40 -6.74
N THR A 146 18.20 15.72 -6.11
CA THR A 146 19.62 15.80 -6.47
C THR A 146 19.99 14.64 -7.40
N GLU A 147 21.13 14.77 -8.10
CA GLU A 147 21.68 13.67 -8.91
C GLU A 147 21.97 12.43 -8.06
N ASP A 148 22.43 12.62 -6.81
CA ASP A 148 22.67 11.53 -5.87
C ASP A 148 21.38 10.78 -5.50
N LEU A 149 20.29 11.50 -5.25
CA LEU A 149 18.98 10.88 -4.99
C LEU A 149 18.47 10.13 -6.21
N HIS A 150 18.60 10.67 -7.41
CA HIS A 150 18.22 9.98 -8.65
C HIS A 150 19.03 8.70 -8.85
N ARG A 151 20.35 8.79 -8.72
CA ARG A 151 21.25 7.63 -8.84
C ARG A 151 20.90 6.56 -7.83
N LEU A 152 20.71 6.91 -6.55
CA LEU A 152 20.33 5.96 -5.51
C LEU A 152 19.00 5.28 -5.85
N GLN A 153 17.98 6.05 -6.29
CA GLN A 153 16.70 5.48 -6.71
C GLN A 153 16.88 4.45 -7.83
N ASP A 154 17.60 4.81 -8.88
CA ASP A 154 17.83 3.95 -10.04
C ASP A 154 18.59 2.66 -9.66
N GLU A 155 19.57 2.75 -8.77
CA GLU A 155 20.31 1.59 -8.32
C GLU A 155 19.49 0.68 -7.41
N LEU A 156 18.66 1.23 -6.53
CA LEU A 156 17.74 0.45 -5.69
C LEU A 156 16.69 -0.27 -6.55
N ILE A 157 16.10 0.41 -7.54
CA ILE A 157 15.16 -0.21 -8.48
C ILE A 157 15.81 -1.42 -9.15
N LYS A 158 16.99 -1.27 -9.74
CA LYS A 158 17.71 -2.36 -10.43
C LYS A 158 18.06 -3.52 -9.49
N ALA A 159 18.51 -3.20 -8.27
CA ALA A 159 18.94 -4.22 -7.31
C ALA A 159 17.77 -5.06 -6.78
N VAL A 160 16.59 -4.48 -6.63
CA VAL A 160 15.41 -5.11 -6.04
C VAL A 160 14.53 -5.79 -7.10
N GLU A 161 14.61 -5.38 -8.37
CA GLU A 161 13.80 -5.88 -9.48
C GLU A 161 13.65 -7.42 -9.52
N PRO A 162 14.71 -8.26 -9.32
CA PRO A 162 14.59 -9.72 -9.37
C PRO A 162 13.62 -10.32 -8.35
N TYR A 163 13.30 -9.60 -7.29
CA TYR A 163 12.45 -10.05 -6.17
C TYR A 163 11.04 -9.49 -6.24
N THR A 164 10.76 -8.60 -7.18
CA THR A 164 9.45 -7.94 -7.31
C THR A 164 8.40 -8.85 -7.92
N VAL A 165 7.14 -8.49 -7.66
CA VAL A 165 5.96 -9.03 -8.33
C VAL A 165 5.11 -7.88 -8.87
N LYS A 166 4.33 -8.14 -9.92
CA LYS A 166 3.60 -7.09 -10.65
C LYS A 166 2.57 -6.36 -9.79
N THR A 167 1.95 -7.05 -8.85
CA THR A 167 0.89 -6.49 -8.01
C THR A 167 0.74 -7.28 -6.72
N GLY A 168 -0.03 -6.74 -5.80
CA GLY A 168 -0.41 -7.38 -4.54
C GLY A 168 -1.90 -7.22 -4.27
N THR A 169 -2.30 -7.60 -3.07
CA THR A 169 -3.65 -7.41 -2.53
C THR A 169 -3.56 -6.55 -1.27
N PRO A 170 -4.67 -6.11 -0.66
CA PRO A 170 -4.64 -5.45 0.64
C PRO A 170 -3.85 -6.19 1.72
N ALA A 171 -3.80 -7.53 1.66
CA ALA A 171 -3.03 -8.36 2.60
C ALA A 171 -1.50 -8.18 2.52
N ALA A 172 -0.98 -7.55 1.45
CA ALA A 172 0.44 -7.22 1.33
C ALA A 172 0.86 -6.04 2.22
N PHE A 173 -0.08 -5.22 2.63
CA PHE A 173 0.14 -4.03 3.44
C PHE A 173 -0.02 -4.33 4.93
N PHE A 174 0.60 -3.52 5.77
CA PHE A 174 0.28 -3.46 7.19
C PHE A 174 -1.06 -2.75 7.37
N SER A 175 -2.00 -3.40 8.05
CA SER A 175 -3.33 -2.86 8.28
C SER A 175 -3.87 -3.32 9.63
N ASP A 176 -4.40 -2.37 10.40
CA ASP A 176 -5.10 -2.64 11.66
C ASP A 176 -6.56 -3.09 11.41
N GLU A 177 -7.06 -2.95 10.18
CA GLU A 177 -8.44 -3.22 9.78
C GLU A 177 -8.60 -4.42 8.83
N ASN A 178 -7.66 -5.35 8.83
CA ASN A 178 -7.64 -6.51 7.92
C ASN A 178 -7.68 -6.10 6.43
N GLY A 179 -7.00 -5.02 6.08
CA GLY A 179 -6.88 -4.50 4.71
C GLY A 179 -8.02 -3.60 4.25
N ARG A 180 -9.05 -3.35 5.07
CA ARG A 180 -10.18 -2.48 4.69
C ARG A 180 -9.82 -1.01 4.50
N ASP A 181 -8.75 -0.57 5.15
CA ASP A 181 -8.16 0.76 5.04
C ASP A 181 -7.22 0.91 3.82
N ILE A 182 -6.93 -0.19 3.12
CA ILE A 182 -6.06 -0.20 1.94
C ILE A 182 -6.91 -0.01 0.69
N GLN A 183 -6.75 1.12 0.05
CA GLN A 183 -7.54 1.50 -1.11
C GLN A 183 -6.92 0.97 -2.42
N SER A 184 -7.75 0.68 -3.42
CA SER A 184 -7.32 0.12 -4.71
C SER A 184 -6.30 1.00 -5.43
N PHE A 185 -6.48 2.32 -5.38
CA PHE A 185 -5.53 3.24 -6.01
C PHE A 185 -4.10 3.14 -5.43
N LEU A 186 -3.97 2.79 -4.13
CA LEU A 186 -2.66 2.59 -3.51
C LEU A 186 -1.99 1.32 -4.05
N ILE A 187 -2.76 0.26 -4.24
CA ILE A 187 -2.27 -0.98 -4.86
C ILE A 187 -1.76 -0.70 -6.27
N GLU A 188 -2.54 0.05 -7.06
CA GLU A 188 -2.16 0.46 -8.41
C GLU A 188 -0.92 1.36 -8.40
N TYR A 189 -0.84 2.29 -7.46
CA TYR A 189 0.32 3.18 -7.33
C TYR A 189 1.61 2.38 -7.05
N VAL A 190 1.60 1.49 -6.06
CA VAL A 190 2.77 0.63 -5.73
C VAL A 190 3.13 -0.27 -6.91
N ALA A 191 2.14 -0.86 -7.60
CA ALA A 191 2.36 -1.69 -8.78
C ALA A 191 3.03 -0.94 -9.95
N ASN A 192 2.79 0.36 -10.05
CA ASN A 192 3.30 1.21 -11.13
C ASN A 192 4.37 2.21 -10.67
N PHE A 193 4.88 2.09 -9.45
CA PHE A 193 5.77 3.07 -8.83
C PHE A 193 6.94 3.47 -9.74
N THR A 194 7.62 2.52 -10.34
CA THR A 194 8.77 2.78 -11.23
C THR A 194 8.41 3.57 -12.49
N THR A 195 7.12 3.54 -12.89
CA THR A 195 6.62 4.30 -14.03
C THR A 195 6.13 5.70 -13.64
N VAL A 196 5.49 5.82 -12.46
CA VAL A 196 4.78 7.05 -12.08
C VAL A 196 5.51 7.91 -11.05
N ALA A 197 6.54 7.37 -10.36
CA ALA A 197 7.25 8.04 -9.29
C ALA A 197 8.79 7.89 -9.35
N ALA A 198 9.34 7.42 -10.47
CA ALA A 198 10.77 7.31 -10.67
C ALA A 198 11.26 8.12 -11.89
N GLY A 199 12.56 8.28 -11.99
CA GLY A 199 13.22 9.02 -13.07
C GLY A 199 12.69 10.46 -13.17
N LYS A 200 12.18 10.86 -14.32
CA LYS A 200 11.62 12.22 -14.53
C LYS A 200 10.40 12.56 -13.68
N HIS A 201 9.75 11.55 -13.11
CA HIS A 201 8.59 11.71 -12.22
C HIS A 201 8.97 11.67 -10.73
N PHE A 202 10.26 11.51 -10.43
CA PHE A 202 10.74 11.47 -9.06
C PHE A 202 10.51 12.80 -8.35
N ASN A 203 9.69 12.78 -7.32
CA ASN A 203 9.37 13.92 -6.48
C ASN A 203 9.63 13.54 -5.01
N PRO A 204 10.91 13.55 -4.57
CA PRO A 204 11.24 13.17 -3.21
C PRO A 204 10.57 14.11 -2.21
N HIS A 205 9.96 13.55 -1.19
CA HIS A 205 9.24 14.33 -0.19
C HIS A 205 9.14 13.57 1.13
N VAL A 206 8.85 14.30 2.19
CA VAL A 206 8.47 13.74 3.49
C VAL A 206 6.98 13.98 3.70
N THR A 207 6.20 12.91 3.78
CA THR A 207 4.77 12.98 4.11
C THR A 207 4.59 13.51 5.53
N ILE A 208 3.68 14.50 5.68
CA ILE A 208 3.43 15.19 6.96
C ILE A 208 2.02 15.00 7.50
N GLY A 209 1.15 14.28 6.81
CA GLY A 209 -0.19 13.95 7.30
C GLY A 209 -1.30 14.26 6.32
N VAL A 210 -2.53 14.17 6.80
CA VAL A 210 -3.76 14.40 6.03
C VAL A 210 -4.41 15.70 6.49
N GLY A 211 -4.92 16.49 5.54
CA GLY A 211 -5.68 17.69 5.81
C GLY A 211 -6.91 17.84 4.92
N THR A 212 -7.83 18.74 5.27
CA THR A 212 -8.89 19.13 4.34
C THR A 212 -8.30 19.92 3.17
N ARG A 213 -8.87 19.78 1.96
CA ARG A 213 -8.40 20.54 0.79
C ARG A 213 -8.35 22.04 1.05
N THR A 214 -9.40 22.61 1.64
CA THR A 214 -9.45 24.04 1.97
C THR A 214 -8.30 24.48 2.87
N TYR A 215 -7.89 23.64 3.83
CA TYR A 215 -6.74 23.95 4.67
C TYR A 215 -5.43 23.81 3.92
N LEU A 216 -5.30 22.75 3.12
CA LEU A 216 -4.09 22.49 2.32
C LEU A 216 -3.85 23.58 1.27
N ASP A 217 -4.90 24.06 0.61
CA ASP A 217 -4.79 25.18 -0.33
C ASP A 217 -4.27 26.47 0.36
N LYS A 218 -4.73 26.73 1.59
CA LYS A 218 -4.18 27.83 2.42
C LYS A 218 -2.73 27.60 2.78
N MET A 219 -2.37 26.38 3.19
CA MET A 219 -1.02 26.02 3.56
C MET A 219 -0.04 26.18 2.38
N LEU A 220 -0.46 25.83 1.16
CA LEU A 220 0.36 26.02 -0.05
C LEU A 220 0.55 27.50 -0.41
N ALA A 221 -0.37 28.37 -0.02
CA ALA A 221 -0.28 29.82 -0.24
C ALA A 221 0.61 30.53 0.82
N GLU A 222 0.96 29.85 1.92
CA GLU A 222 1.86 30.40 2.94
C GLU A 222 3.30 30.47 2.39
N PRO A 223 4.09 31.48 2.75
CA PRO A 223 5.51 31.50 2.47
C PRO A 223 6.20 30.27 3.11
N PHE A 224 6.94 29.52 2.31
CA PHE A 224 7.78 28.42 2.80
C PHE A 224 9.21 28.93 2.97
N ALA A 225 9.77 28.84 4.18
CA ALA A 225 11.17 29.10 4.42
C ALA A 225 11.99 27.83 4.10
N PRO A 226 12.78 27.79 3.00
CA PRO A 226 13.60 26.62 2.69
C PRO A 226 14.61 26.34 3.81
N PHE A 227 14.84 25.05 4.07
CA PHE A 227 15.82 24.61 5.05
C PHE A 227 16.57 23.38 4.56
N THR A 228 17.71 23.10 5.19
CA THR A 228 18.51 21.92 4.88
C THR A 228 18.48 20.92 6.04
N PHE A 229 18.66 19.65 5.70
CA PHE A 229 18.71 18.55 6.68
C PHE A 229 19.63 17.44 6.18
N SER A 230 20.13 16.62 7.12
CA SER A 230 20.96 15.45 6.82
C SER A 230 20.11 14.19 6.67
N VAL A 231 20.65 13.18 6.01
CA VAL A 231 20.18 11.80 6.07
C VAL A 231 20.79 11.14 7.30
N LYS A 232 19.99 10.48 8.13
CA LYS A 232 20.46 9.84 9.36
C LYS A 232 20.48 8.32 9.28
N GLY A 233 19.62 7.73 8.47
CA GLY A 233 19.44 6.29 8.34
C GLY A 233 18.76 5.93 7.03
N ALA A 234 18.59 4.64 6.83
CA ALA A 234 17.72 4.08 5.82
C ALA A 234 17.06 2.82 6.39
N SER A 235 15.85 2.54 5.96
CA SER A 235 15.13 1.33 6.38
C SER A 235 14.25 0.78 5.27
N VAL A 236 13.91 -0.50 5.39
CA VAL A 236 12.83 -1.11 4.63
C VAL A 236 11.61 -1.21 5.54
N TYR A 237 10.52 -0.62 5.11
CA TYR A 237 9.24 -0.65 5.81
C TYR A 237 8.22 -1.50 5.07
N GLN A 238 7.28 -2.09 5.81
CA GLN A 238 6.01 -2.51 5.23
C GLN A 238 5.10 -1.30 5.13
N LEU A 239 4.55 -1.08 3.94
CA LEU A 239 3.61 0.00 3.66
C LEU A 239 2.28 -0.21 4.38
N GLY A 240 1.66 0.87 4.81
CA GLY A 240 0.28 0.90 5.29
C GLY A 240 -0.63 1.77 4.45
N SER A 241 -1.77 2.15 5.00
CA SER A 241 -2.70 3.08 4.38
C SER A 241 -2.01 4.39 3.99
N PHE A 242 -2.48 5.03 2.92
CA PHE A 242 -1.86 6.22 2.31
C PHE A 242 -0.41 6.05 1.83
N GLY A 243 0.10 4.81 1.72
CA GLY A 243 1.50 4.57 1.35
C GLY A 243 2.51 4.99 2.42
N THR A 244 2.08 5.00 3.69
CA THR A 244 2.93 5.38 4.83
C THR A 244 3.85 4.24 5.26
N ALA A 245 5.02 4.57 5.80
CA ALA A 245 5.95 3.63 6.44
C ALA A 245 5.41 3.22 7.82
N ARG A 246 4.73 2.06 7.89
CA ARG A 246 4.00 1.62 9.08
C ARG A 246 4.81 0.69 9.98
N LYS A 247 5.47 -0.27 9.42
CA LYS A 247 6.22 -1.27 10.18
C LYS A 247 7.63 -1.37 9.63
N GLU A 248 8.62 -1.04 10.44
CA GLU A 248 10.00 -1.31 10.07
C GLU A 248 10.23 -2.80 9.97
N LEU A 249 10.70 -3.25 8.81
CA LEU A 249 11.09 -4.63 8.55
C LEU A 249 12.59 -4.81 8.76
N LYS A 250 13.38 -3.80 8.40
CA LYS A 250 14.84 -3.85 8.51
C LYS A 250 15.45 -2.46 8.48
N ALA A 251 16.19 -2.08 9.51
CA ALA A 251 17.12 -0.97 9.45
C ALA A 251 18.33 -1.34 8.57
N LEU A 252 18.73 -0.43 7.70
CA LEU A 252 19.87 -0.61 6.79
C LEU A 252 21.01 0.31 7.23
N PRO A 253 22.23 -0.22 7.47
CA PRO A 253 23.36 0.59 7.82
C PRO A 253 23.77 1.49 6.64
N LEU A 254 24.04 2.75 6.92
CA LEU A 254 24.65 3.66 5.95
C LEU A 254 26.16 3.64 6.10
N ALA A 255 26.87 3.79 4.98
CA ALA A 255 28.32 3.99 5.02
C ALA A 255 28.64 5.34 5.69
N PRO A 256 29.68 5.40 6.54
CA PRO A 256 30.12 6.63 7.20
C PRO A 256 30.73 7.65 6.23
#